data_3487009c49f4c4dc712557e6c373132e
#
_entry.id   3487009c49f4c4dc712557e6c373132e
#
_cell.length_a   1.000
_cell.length_b   1.000
_cell.length_c   1.000
_cell.angle_alpha   90.00
_cell.angle_beta   90.00
_cell.angle_gamma   90.00
#
_symmetry.space_group_name_H-M   'P 1'
#
loop_
_entity.id
_entity.type
_entity.pdbx_description
1 polymer ?
#
loop_
_entity_poly.entity_id
_entity_poly.type
_entity_poly.pdbx_seq_one_letter_code
_entity_poly.pdbx_strand_id
1 'polypeptide(L)'
;MTKRSSEIEDKRHGWLASIKAGWIVVVARRNILRKDLGFSAKVERITPSGQIIVGNPGKPKIKFMPDGFNESYTIHPYNATWQDEKTKSNQLYYIKQWLKDEDFMSQLPAETISKIYELLKEKEKERDSGD
;
A
#
# COMPACT_ATOMS: atom_id res chain seq x y z
N MET A 1 28.22 -14.89 28.10
CA MET A 1 27.43 -14.38 29.19
C MET A 1 25.95 -14.40 28.91
N THR A 2 25.28 -15.23 29.62
CA THR A 2 23.87 -15.46 29.44
C THR A 2 23.00 -14.23 29.73
N LYS A 3 23.45 -13.37 30.63
CA LYS A 3 22.69 -12.15 30.97
C LYS A 3 22.50 -11.19 29.82
N ARG A 4 23.47 -11.08 28.92
CA ARG A 4 23.34 -10.17 27.75
C ARG A 4 22.26 -10.64 26.78
N SER A 5 22.13 -11.94 26.60
CA SER A 5 21.09 -12.48 25.73
C SER A 5 19.70 -12.16 26.25
N SER A 6 19.54 -12.18 27.58
CA SER A 6 18.25 -11.87 28.20
C SER A 6 17.95 -10.38 28.23
N GLU A 7 18.96 -9.52 28.07
CA GLU A 7 18.78 -8.07 28.00
C GLU A 7 18.33 -7.60 26.61
N ILE A 8 18.60 -8.41 25.59
CA ILE A 8 18.16 -8.11 24.22
C ILE A 8 16.78 -8.74 24.03
N GLU A 9 15.78 -7.93 24.12
CA GLU A 9 14.40 -8.35 24.03
C GLU A 9 13.76 -7.83 22.76
N ASP A 10 12.97 -8.68 22.10
CA ASP A 10 12.17 -8.28 20.95
C ASP A 10 11.04 -7.40 21.46
N LYS A 11 11.07 -6.14 21.07
CA LYS A 11 10.13 -5.12 21.56
C LYS A 11 8.89 -4.96 20.66
N ARG A 12 8.72 -5.84 19.68
CA ARG A 12 7.54 -5.78 18.82
C ARG A 12 6.29 -6.24 19.58
N HIS A 13 5.14 -5.64 19.23
CA HIS A 13 3.85 -5.99 19.83
C HIS A 13 2.81 -6.23 18.72
N GLY A 14 1.77 -6.99 19.08
CA GLY A 14 0.66 -7.25 18.20
C GLY A 14 1.08 -7.98 16.93
N TRP A 15 0.49 -7.60 15.80
CA TRP A 15 0.79 -8.25 14.52
C TRP A 15 2.25 -8.09 14.11
N LEU A 16 2.91 -7.02 14.55
CA LEU A 16 4.33 -6.81 14.26
C LEU A 16 5.19 -7.93 14.80
N ALA A 17 4.83 -8.47 15.98
CA ALA A 17 5.56 -9.58 16.60
C ALA A 17 5.44 -10.88 15.80
N SER A 18 4.44 -10.97 14.93
CA SER A 18 4.23 -12.14 14.08
C SER A 18 5.07 -12.13 12.81
N ILE A 19 5.59 -10.97 12.44
CA ILE A 19 6.34 -10.82 11.19
C ILE A 19 7.62 -11.67 11.22
N LYS A 20 7.86 -12.38 10.14
CA LYS A 20 9.04 -13.23 9.96
C LYS A 20 9.73 -12.92 8.66
N ALA A 21 11.02 -13.27 8.59
CA ALA A 21 11.77 -13.17 7.35
C ALA A 21 11.04 -13.94 6.23
N GLY A 22 10.98 -13.35 5.06
CA GLY A 22 10.27 -13.90 3.90
C GLY A 22 8.85 -13.39 3.73
N TRP A 23 8.28 -12.78 4.75
CA TRP A 23 6.93 -12.21 4.66
C TRP A 23 6.91 -11.01 3.73
N ILE A 24 5.78 -10.80 3.08
CA ILE A 24 5.51 -9.58 2.33
C ILE A 24 4.75 -8.62 3.23
N VAL A 25 5.21 -7.37 3.28
CA VAL A 25 4.56 -6.30 4.03
C VAL A 25 4.36 -5.10 3.12
N VAL A 26 3.54 -4.16 3.56
CA VAL A 26 3.32 -2.90 2.85
C VAL A 26 4.13 -1.81 3.52
N VAL A 27 4.86 -1.02 2.72
CA VAL A 27 5.62 0.13 3.19
C VAL A 27 4.96 1.37 2.64
N ALA A 28 4.53 2.27 3.51
CA ALA A 28 3.86 3.50 3.13
C ALA A 28 4.54 4.70 3.78
N ARG A 29 4.48 5.86 3.14
CA ARG A 29 5.06 7.09 3.68
C ARG A 29 4.27 7.59 4.88
N ARG A 30 5.00 8.13 5.85
CA ARG A 30 4.43 8.88 6.97
C ARG A 30 4.22 10.34 6.56
N ASN A 31 3.46 11.07 7.33
CA ASN A 31 3.41 12.52 7.27
C ASN A 31 3.07 13.11 5.91
N ILE A 32 2.21 12.48 5.16
CA ILE A 32 1.71 13.04 3.93
C ILE A 32 0.25 13.40 4.10
N LEU A 33 -0.14 14.49 3.45
CA LEU A 33 -1.52 14.99 3.52
C LEU A 33 -2.50 14.09 2.78
N ARG A 34 -1.99 13.27 1.85
CA ARG A 34 -2.80 12.32 1.10
C ARG A 34 -2.53 10.91 1.60
N LYS A 35 -3.57 10.09 1.54
CA LYS A 35 -3.42 8.68 1.84
C LYS A 35 -2.44 8.04 0.84
N ASP A 36 -1.36 7.49 1.35
CA ASP A 36 -0.39 6.76 0.55
C ASP A 36 -0.63 5.26 0.76
N LEU A 37 -0.95 4.55 -0.30
CA LEU A 37 -1.12 3.10 -0.24
C LEU A 37 0.21 2.36 -0.17
N GLY A 38 1.30 3.02 -0.57
CA GLY A 38 2.63 2.45 -0.47
C GLY A 38 2.91 1.36 -1.49
N PHE A 39 3.85 0.52 -1.14
CA PHE A 39 4.29 -0.58 -2.01
C PHE A 39 4.57 -1.81 -1.16
N SER A 40 4.53 -2.99 -1.79
CA SER A 40 4.88 -4.23 -1.12
C SER A 40 6.40 -4.41 -1.10
N ALA A 41 6.89 -5.01 -0.02
CA ALA A 41 8.31 -5.31 0.13
C ALA A 41 8.46 -6.59 0.95
N LYS A 42 9.59 -7.25 0.78
CA LYS A 42 9.88 -8.50 1.47
C LYS A 42 10.70 -8.25 2.73
N VAL A 43 10.29 -8.86 3.83
CA VAL A 43 11.06 -8.82 5.07
C VAL A 43 12.29 -9.69 4.89
N GLU A 44 13.49 -9.09 5.01
CA GLU A 44 14.73 -9.83 4.88
C GLU A 44 15.14 -10.48 6.19
N ARG A 45 15.02 -9.76 7.29
CA ARG A 45 15.36 -10.29 8.61
C ARG A 45 14.78 -9.43 9.72
N ILE A 46 14.72 -10.00 10.90
CA ILE A 46 14.35 -9.30 12.13
C ILE A 46 15.56 -9.33 13.05
N THR A 47 15.93 -8.19 13.59
CA THR A 47 17.04 -8.13 14.56
C THR A 47 16.59 -8.65 15.92
N PRO A 48 17.52 -9.03 16.81
CA PRO A 48 17.14 -9.51 18.14
C PRO A 48 16.28 -8.55 18.95
N SER A 49 16.45 -7.22 18.76
CA SER A 49 15.64 -6.22 19.46
C SER A 49 14.30 -5.96 18.80
N GLY A 50 14.03 -6.57 17.64
CA GLY A 50 12.77 -6.43 16.95
C GLY A 50 12.74 -5.40 15.83
N GLN A 51 13.89 -4.92 15.41
CA GLN A 51 13.95 -4.06 14.22
C GLN A 51 13.67 -4.91 12.97
N ILE A 52 12.91 -4.34 12.05
CA ILE A 52 12.44 -5.06 10.87
C ILE A 52 13.17 -4.50 9.65
N ILE A 53 13.88 -5.35 8.93
CA ILE A 53 14.65 -4.96 7.73
C ILE A 53 13.92 -5.49 6.51
N VAL A 54 13.49 -4.59 5.64
CA VAL A 54 12.78 -4.95 4.41
C VAL A 54 13.56 -4.49 3.19
N GLY A 55 13.33 -5.15 2.06
CA GLY A 55 13.97 -4.76 0.82
C GLY A 55 13.29 -5.33 -0.39
N ASN A 56 13.62 -4.75 -1.54
CA ASN A 56 13.24 -5.25 -2.85
C ASN A 56 14.50 -5.36 -3.68
N PRO A 57 14.54 -6.30 -4.66
CA PRO A 57 15.73 -6.44 -5.51
C PRO A 57 16.12 -5.12 -6.17
N GLY A 58 17.39 -4.79 -6.09
CA GLY A 58 17.92 -3.58 -6.71
C GLY A 58 17.61 -2.26 -6.01
N LYS A 59 17.02 -2.33 -4.83
CA LYS A 59 16.65 -1.13 -4.03
C LYS A 59 17.39 -1.15 -2.69
N PRO A 60 17.65 0.03 -2.10
CA PRO A 60 18.22 0.10 -0.75
C PRO A 60 17.28 -0.55 0.26
N LYS A 61 17.85 -1.17 1.28
CA LYS A 61 17.07 -1.76 2.36
C LYS A 61 16.51 -0.68 3.28
N ILE A 62 15.33 -0.94 3.84
CA ILE A 62 14.67 -0.03 4.75
C ILE A 62 14.57 -0.72 6.11
N LYS A 63 15.01 -0.01 7.15
CA LYS A 63 14.95 -0.51 8.52
C LYS A 63 13.86 0.21 9.31
N PHE A 64 13.03 -0.58 9.98
CA PHE A 64 11.96 -0.08 10.83
C PHE A 64 12.26 -0.42 12.29
N MET A 65 11.85 0.46 13.17
CA MET A 65 11.92 0.21 14.61
C MET A 65 10.84 -0.82 15.00
N PRO A 66 10.92 -1.40 16.21
CA PRO A 66 9.94 -2.43 16.63
C PRO A 66 8.48 -1.98 16.60
N ASP A 67 8.22 -0.68 16.63
CA ASP A 67 6.86 -0.13 16.52
C ASP A 67 6.36 -0.04 15.06
N GLY A 68 7.17 -0.45 14.09
CA GLY A 68 6.78 -0.42 12.69
C GLY A 68 6.99 0.90 11.98
N PHE A 69 7.70 1.83 12.61
CA PHE A 69 7.95 3.17 12.06
C PHE A 69 9.45 3.41 11.84
N ASN A 70 9.74 4.30 10.92
CA ASN A 70 11.03 4.99 10.85
C ASN A 70 10.77 6.47 10.56
N GLU A 71 11.78 7.23 10.19
CA GLU A 71 11.60 8.67 9.96
C GLU A 71 10.61 8.97 8.82
N SER A 72 10.58 8.14 7.80
CA SER A 72 9.84 8.41 6.56
C SER A 72 8.70 7.46 6.29
N TYR A 73 8.72 6.25 6.86
CA TYR A 73 7.81 5.18 6.47
C TYR A 73 7.19 4.47 7.66
N THR A 74 6.10 3.78 7.39
CA THR A 74 5.45 2.87 8.33
C THR A 74 5.12 1.56 7.62
N ILE A 75 5.07 0.46 8.39
CA ILE A 75 4.73 -0.87 7.88
C ILE A 75 3.26 -1.16 8.15
N HIS A 76 2.61 -1.78 7.16
CA HIS A 76 1.22 -2.25 7.26
C HIS A 76 1.10 -3.68 6.78
N PRO A 77 0.04 -4.41 7.19
CA PRO A 77 -0.19 -5.76 6.70
C PRO A 77 -0.44 -5.78 5.19
N TYR A 78 0.12 -6.79 4.54
CA TYR A 78 -0.15 -7.09 3.14
C TYR A 78 -1.34 -8.06 3.11
N ASN A 79 -2.49 -7.58 2.68
CA ASN A 79 -3.71 -8.39 2.68
C ASN A 79 -4.58 -8.07 1.46
N ALA A 80 -5.67 -8.81 1.32
CA ALA A 80 -6.56 -8.65 0.16
C ALA A 80 -7.15 -7.24 0.09
N THR A 81 -7.49 -6.64 1.22
CA THR A 81 -8.03 -5.28 1.25
C THR A 81 -7.04 -4.28 0.67
N TRP A 82 -5.77 -4.37 1.06
CA TRP A 82 -4.74 -3.51 0.50
C TRP A 82 -4.54 -3.75 -0.98
N GLN A 83 -4.52 -5.02 -1.39
CA GLN A 83 -4.36 -5.38 -2.80
C GLN A 83 -5.48 -4.80 -3.64
N ASP A 84 -6.72 -4.90 -3.17
CA ASP A 84 -7.88 -4.36 -3.87
C ASP A 84 -7.81 -2.84 -3.97
N GLU A 85 -7.46 -2.16 -2.88
CA GLU A 85 -7.29 -0.71 -2.87
C GLU A 85 -6.18 -0.26 -3.81
N LYS A 86 -5.07 -0.99 -3.84
CA LYS A 86 -3.94 -0.68 -4.71
C LYS A 86 -4.32 -0.85 -6.18
N THR A 87 -5.02 -1.93 -6.50
CA THR A 87 -5.52 -2.17 -7.85
C THR A 87 -6.45 -1.04 -8.29
N LYS A 88 -7.40 -0.69 -7.43
CA LYS A 88 -8.33 0.41 -7.70
C LYS A 88 -7.60 1.73 -7.94
N SER A 89 -6.61 2.04 -7.09
CA SER A 89 -5.83 3.26 -7.21
C SER A 89 -5.07 3.33 -8.53
N ASN A 90 -4.45 2.21 -8.93
CA ASN A 90 -3.74 2.13 -10.20
C ASN A 90 -4.69 2.29 -11.38
N GLN A 91 -5.85 1.65 -11.34
CA GLN A 91 -6.85 1.76 -12.38
C GLN A 91 -7.39 3.19 -12.49
N LEU A 92 -7.62 3.85 -11.36
CA LEU A 92 -8.05 5.25 -11.35
C LEU A 92 -7.03 6.16 -12.01
N TYR A 93 -5.74 5.91 -11.74
CA TYR A 93 -4.69 6.69 -12.37
C TYR A 93 -4.76 6.61 -13.90
N TYR A 94 -4.87 5.39 -14.44
CA TYR A 94 -4.94 5.20 -15.88
C TYR A 94 -6.23 5.77 -16.48
N ILE A 95 -7.35 5.58 -15.80
CA ILE A 95 -8.63 6.14 -16.24
C ILE A 95 -8.52 7.66 -16.37
N LYS A 96 -7.94 8.32 -15.38
CA LYS A 96 -7.74 9.78 -15.41
C LYS A 96 -6.86 10.20 -16.57
N GLN A 97 -5.82 9.44 -16.87
CA GLN A 97 -4.94 9.75 -18.00
C GLN A 97 -5.70 9.61 -19.32
N TRP A 98 -6.47 8.53 -19.49
CA TRP A 98 -7.24 8.30 -20.69
C TRP A 98 -8.31 9.38 -20.91
N LEU A 99 -8.98 9.80 -19.83
CA LEU A 99 -10.02 10.84 -19.93
C LEU A 99 -9.46 12.19 -20.35
N LYS A 100 -8.20 12.47 -20.08
CA LYS A 100 -7.53 13.70 -20.50
C LYS A 100 -7.06 13.64 -21.95
N ASP A 101 -6.95 12.46 -22.50
CA ASP A 101 -6.46 12.25 -23.87
C ASP A 101 -7.64 12.28 -24.82
N GLU A 102 -7.85 13.45 -25.45
CA GLU A 102 -8.98 13.65 -26.37
C GLU A 102 -8.92 12.71 -27.57
N ASP A 103 -7.74 12.47 -28.11
CA ASP A 103 -7.58 11.56 -29.24
C ASP A 103 -7.96 10.13 -28.87
N PHE A 104 -7.49 9.68 -27.73
CA PHE A 104 -7.84 8.34 -27.24
C PHE A 104 -9.35 8.21 -27.04
N MET A 105 -9.96 9.17 -26.38
CA MET A 105 -11.39 9.13 -26.06
C MET A 105 -12.25 9.19 -27.32
N SER A 106 -11.85 10.00 -28.31
CA SER A 106 -12.63 10.15 -29.55
C SER A 106 -12.57 8.90 -30.44
N GLN A 107 -11.56 8.05 -30.24
CA GLN A 107 -11.42 6.79 -30.99
C GLN A 107 -12.25 5.65 -30.40
N LEU A 108 -12.81 5.83 -29.22
CA LEU A 108 -13.64 4.79 -28.61
C LEU A 108 -14.95 4.62 -29.36
N PRO A 109 -15.41 3.38 -29.55
CA PRO A 109 -16.72 3.15 -30.18
C PRO A 109 -17.85 3.81 -29.40
N ALA A 110 -18.90 4.24 -30.12
CA ALA A 110 -20.05 4.86 -29.48
C ALA A 110 -20.68 3.98 -28.41
N GLU A 111 -20.69 2.68 -28.62
CA GLU A 111 -21.20 1.72 -27.63
C GLU A 111 -20.41 1.77 -26.34
N THR A 112 -19.09 1.86 -26.45
CA THR A 112 -18.21 1.96 -25.26
C THR A 112 -18.45 3.25 -24.51
N ILE A 113 -18.55 4.37 -25.23
CA ILE A 113 -18.84 5.67 -24.61
C ILE A 113 -20.18 5.63 -23.87
N SER A 114 -21.21 5.03 -24.48
CA SER A 114 -22.51 4.90 -23.85
C SER A 114 -22.46 4.09 -22.55
N LYS A 115 -21.70 3.00 -22.53
CA LYS A 115 -21.55 2.20 -21.33
C LYS A 115 -20.85 2.98 -20.20
N ILE A 116 -19.82 3.70 -20.52
CA ILE A 116 -19.12 4.54 -19.53
C ILE A 116 -20.09 5.61 -19.00
N TYR A 117 -20.82 6.27 -19.88
CA TYR A 117 -21.79 7.28 -19.50
C TYR A 117 -22.83 6.72 -18.54
N GLU A 118 -23.42 5.56 -18.88
CA GLU A 118 -24.45 4.96 -18.06
C GLU A 118 -23.93 4.57 -16.66
N LEU A 119 -22.73 4.00 -16.59
CA LEU A 119 -22.13 3.63 -15.31
C LEU A 119 -21.91 4.84 -14.40
N LEU A 120 -21.40 5.92 -14.96
CA LEU A 120 -21.13 7.13 -14.20
C LEU A 120 -22.46 7.84 -13.82
N LYS A 121 -23.40 7.83 -14.71
CA LYS A 121 -24.72 8.42 -14.46
C LYS A 121 -25.46 7.71 -13.32
N GLU A 122 -25.38 6.41 -13.29
CA GLU A 122 -25.95 5.60 -12.24
C GLU A 122 -25.35 5.95 -10.87
N LYS A 123 -24.03 6.10 -10.83
CA LYS A 123 -23.34 6.47 -9.59
C LYS A 123 -23.71 7.88 -9.13
N GLU A 124 -23.88 8.79 -10.06
CA GLU A 124 -24.33 10.14 -9.76
C GLU A 124 -25.72 10.14 -9.10
N LYS A 125 -26.64 9.33 -9.60
CA LYS A 125 -27.97 9.18 -9.03
C LYS A 125 -27.93 8.65 -7.60
N GLU A 126 -27.07 7.64 -7.33
CA GLU A 126 -26.89 7.11 -5.99
C GLU A 126 -26.40 8.18 -5.03
N ARG A 127 -25.48 9.01 -5.50
CA ARG A 127 -24.90 10.07 -4.68
C ARG A 127 -25.96 11.12 -4.32
N ASP A 128 -26.81 11.49 -5.28
CA ASP A 128 -27.86 12.48 -5.07
C ASP A 128 -28.98 11.96 -4.16
N SER A 129 -29.28 10.66 -4.24
CA SER A 129 -30.34 10.05 -3.42
C SER A 129 -29.85 9.60 -2.04
N GLY A 130 -28.55 9.61 -1.80
CA GLY A 130 -27.96 9.18 -0.55
C GLY A 130 -27.94 10.23 0.55
N ASP A 131 -28.37 11.43 0.29
CA ASP A 131 -28.37 12.54 1.26
C ASP A 131 -29.63 12.61 2.07
#